data_230175d5aa414e9ac56a8426e8cadfda
#
_entry.id   230175d5aa414e9ac56a8426e8cadfda
#
_cell.length_a   1.000
_cell.length_b   1.000
_cell.length_c   1.000
_cell.angle_alpha   90.00
_cell.angle_beta   90.00
_cell.angle_gamma   90.00
#
_symmetry.space_group_name_H-M   'P 1'
#
loop_
_entity.id
_entity.type
_entity.pdbx_description
1 polymer ?
#
loop_
_entity_poly.entity_id
_entity_poly.type
_entity_poly.pdbx_seq_one_letter_code
_entity_poly.pdbx_strand_id
1 'polypeptide(L)'
;MTVAPMQRPPIRQSTVVRSSVEHTFEVFVDRFDRWWPLRTHSLGEARVVGVTIERRAGGRVYETWDDGQTRIWGTLLAWEPPARFVLTWDIVQPPVTEVELTFRALGPALTRVQIEHRGWDKLSGADLERLAERRDGYDGGWAMILRLFSKAVTVD
;
A
#
# COMPACT_ATOMS: atom_id res chain seq x y z
N MET A 1 0.71 18.79 -34.23
CA MET A 1 0.82 17.37 -33.96
C MET A 1 0.76 17.14 -32.45
N THR A 2 -0.30 16.51 -32.01
CA THR A 2 -0.46 16.17 -30.60
C THR A 2 0.37 14.94 -30.27
N VAL A 3 1.35 15.13 -29.43
CA VAL A 3 2.07 13.99 -28.85
C VAL A 3 1.17 13.40 -27.79
N ALA A 4 0.80 12.13 -27.93
CA ALA A 4 0.07 11.43 -26.89
C ALA A 4 0.83 11.54 -25.58
N PRO A 5 0.16 11.86 -24.44
CA PRO A 5 0.85 11.87 -23.17
C PRO A 5 1.49 10.51 -22.92
N MET A 6 2.73 10.51 -22.43
CA MET A 6 3.40 9.27 -22.06
C MET A 6 2.57 8.57 -21.00
N GLN A 7 1.99 7.43 -21.38
CA GLN A 7 1.26 6.61 -20.43
C GLN A 7 2.24 5.99 -19.45
N ARG A 8 2.03 6.25 -18.17
CA ARG A 8 2.77 5.57 -17.11
C ARG A 8 1.86 4.52 -16.51
N PRO A 9 2.11 3.24 -16.84
CA PRO A 9 1.26 2.17 -16.36
C PRO A 9 1.32 2.05 -14.84
N PRO A 10 0.28 1.50 -14.22
CA PRO A 10 0.31 1.17 -12.80
C PRO A 10 1.44 0.20 -12.48
N ILE A 11 1.96 0.32 -11.26
CA ILE A 11 2.86 -0.69 -10.71
C ILE A 11 1.99 -1.82 -10.16
N ARG A 12 2.29 -3.06 -10.55
CA ARG A 12 1.61 -4.25 -10.02
C ARG A 12 2.63 -5.22 -9.48
N GLN A 13 2.42 -5.64 -8.25
CA GLN A 13 3.20 -6.70 -7.61
C GLN A 13 2.25 -7.66 -6.94
N SER A 14 2.59 -8.94 -6.92
CA SER A 14 1.74 -9.94 -6.27
C SER A 14 2.57 -11.02 -5.62
N THR A 15 1.96 -11.69 -4.65
CA THR A 15 2.51 -12.88 -4.01
C THR A 15 1.39 -13.85 -3.71
N VAL A 16 1.73 -15.12 -3.51
CA VAL A 16 0.78 -16.15 -3.10
C VAL A 16 1.20 -16.66 -1.73
N VAL A 17 0.24 -16.70 -0.81
CA VAL A 17 0.48 -17.15 0.56
C VAL A 17 -0.37 -18.37 0.88
N ARG A 18 0.15 -19.26 1.71
CA ARG A 18 -0.55 -20.48 2.16
C ARG A 18 -1.41 -20.15 3.37
N SER A 19 -2.52 -19.50 3.11
CA SER A 19 -3.45 -19.04 4.15
C SER A 19 -4.81 -18.78 3.50
N SER A 20 -5.89 -18.88 4.30
CA SER A 20 -7.23 -18.53 3.83
C SER A 20 -7.30 -17.03 3.50
N VAL A 21 -8.23 -16.65 2.64
CA VAL A 21 -8.39 -15.24 2.26
C VAL A 21 -8.77 -14.38 3.49
N GLU A 22 -9.59 -14.92 4.38
CA GLU A 22 -10.00 -14.21 5.60
C GLU A 22 -8.82 -13.97 6.54
N HIS A 23 -8.02 -15.00 6.79
CA HIS A 23 -6.84 -14.88 7.66
C HIS A 23 -5.78 -13.96 7.03
N THR A 24 -5.56 -14.11 5.72
CA THR A 24 -4.60 -13.28 4.99
C THR A 24 -4.96 -11.81 5.10
N PHE A 25 -6.23 -11.48 4.88
CA PHE A 25 -6.72 -10.10 5.00
C PHE A 25 -6.54 -9.57 6.42
N GLU A 26 -6.92 -10.35 7.44
CA GLU A 26 -6.80 -9.94 8.83
C GLU A 26 -5.36 -9.69 9.26
N VAL A 27 -4.43 -10.55 8.86
CA VAL A 27 -3.00 -10.35 9.17
C VAL A 27 -2.50 -9.07 8.52
N PHE A 28 -2.89 -8.81 7.26
CA PHE A 28 -2.48 -7.60 6.56
C PHE A 28 -2.93 -6.35 7.31
N VAL A 29 -4.19 -6.30 7.69
CA VAL A 29 -4.81 -5.10 8.26
C VAL A 29 -4.56 -5.00 9.76
N ASP A 30 -4.81 -6.07 10.52
CA ASP A 30 -4.76 -6.05 11.97
C ASP A 30 -3.34 -5.97 12.52
N ARG A 31 -2.40 -6.64 11.83
CA ARG A 31 -1.00 -6.68 12.25
C ARG A 31 -0.10 -5.81 11.36
N PHE A 32 -0.68 -4.84 10.66
CA PHE A 32 0.03 -4.00 9.69
C PHE A 32 1.30 -3.38 10.28
N ASP A 33 1.20 -2.80 11.46
CA ASP A 33 2.32 -2.12 12.12
C ASP A 33 3.38 -3.07 12.67
N ARG A 34 3.14 -4.39 12.63
CA ARG A 34 4.11 -5.40 13.08
C ARG A 34 4.97 -5.92 11.94
N TRP A 35 4.43 -5.99 10.71
CA TRP A 35 5.19 -6.54 9.57
C TRP A 35 5.65 -5.46 8.59
N TRP A 36 5.02 -4.29 8.57
CA TRP A 36 5.44 -3.16 7.72
C TRP A 36 6.75 -2.59 8.27
N PRO A 37 7.75 -2.30 7.39
CA PRO A 37 9.05 -1.77 7.85
C PRO A 37 8.95 -0.27 8.18
N LEU A 38 8.39 0.07 9.33
CA LEU A 38 8.09 1.43 9.75
C LEU A 38 9.33 2.32 9.84
N ARG A 39 10.47 1.76 10.22
CA ARG A 39 11.71 2.53 10.39
C ARG A 39 12.24 3.12 9.09
N THR A 40 11.93 2.50 7.96
CA THR A 40 12.44 2.90 6.65
C THR A 40 11.35 3.34 5.68
N HIS A 41 10.10 2.93 5.90
CA HIS A 41 8.98 3.12 4.97
C HIS A 41 7.79 3.81 5.66
N SER A 42 8.08 4.89 6.39
CA SER A 42 7.06 5.74 7.02
C SER A 42 7.53 7.18 6.96
N LEU A 43 6.69 8.11 7.40
CA LEU A 43 7.04 9.53 7.45
C LEU A 43 7.91 9.87 8.67
N GLY A 44 7.63 9.26 9.81
CA GLY A 44 8.35 9.50 11.05
C GLY A 44 9.52 8.56 11.32
N GLU A 45 9.67 7.53 10.51
CA GLU A 45 10.75 6.53 10.63
C GLU A 45 10.82 5.93 12.03
N ALA A 46 11.94 6.12 12.74
CA ALA A 46 12.13 5.54 14.07
C ALA A 46 11.17 6.07 15.14
N ARG A 47 10.49 7.19 14.87
CA ARG A 47 9.53 7.80 15.82
C ARG A 47 8.15 7.15 15.76
N VAL A 48 7.85 6.33 14.75
CA VAL A 48 6.55 5.72 14.57
C VAL A 48 6.36 4.59 15.58
N VAL A 49 5.27 4.64 16.33
CA VAL A 49 4.91 3.61 17.30
C VAL A 49 3.74 2.73 16.82
N GLY A 50 3.05 3.13 15.76
CA GLY A 50 1.98 2.33 15.18
C GLY A 50 1.35 2.98 13.96
N VAL A 51 0.54 2.19 13.25
CA VAL A 51 -0.28 2.64 12.13
C VAL A 51 -1.72 2.22 12.40
N THR A 52 -2.65 3.15 12.22
CA THR A 52 -4.07 2.90 12.37
C THR A 52 -4.74 2.88 11.01
N ILE A 53 -5.55 1.85 10.77
CA ILE A 53 -6.41 1.75 9.59
C ILE A 53 -7.84 1.84 10.10
N GLU A 54 -8.54 2.93 9.77
CA GLU A 54 -9.95 3.09 10.10
C GLU A 54 -10.78 2.29 9.10
N ARG A 55 -11.29 1.15 9.52
CA ARG A 55 -11.83 0.07 8.67
C ARG A 55 -13.20 0.39 8.10
N ARG A 56 -13.28 1.39 7.21
CA ARG A 56 -14.52 1.79 6.52
C ARG A 56 -14.19 2.67 5.32
N ALA A 57 -15.10 2.74 4.35
CA ALA A 57 -14.99 3.72 3.27
C ALA A 57 -15.00 5.14 3.88
N GLY A 58 -14.10 6.00 3.43
CA GLY A 58 -13.88 7.32 4.01
C GLY A 58 -12.99 7.32 5.24
N GLY A 59 -12.62 6.16 5.76
CA GLY A 59 -11.69 6.04 6.89
C GLY A 59 -10.29 6.47 6.52
N ARG A 60 -9.48 6.79 7.51
CA ARG A 60 -8.10 7.24 7.33
C ARG A 60 -7.12 6.14 7.65
N VAL A 61 -5.97 6.19 6.99
CA VAL A 61 -4.78 5.41 7.37
C VAL A 61 -3.73 6.42 7.82
N TYR A 62 -3.24 6.27 9.03
CA TYR A 62 -2.28 7.23 9.59
C TYR A 62 -1.29 6.56 10.54
N GLU A 63 -0.10 7.14 10.61
CA GLU A 63 0.92 6.74 11.57
C GLU A 63 0.85 7.61 12.83
N THR A 64 1.21 7.03 13.96
CA THR A 64 1.31 7.71 15.25
C THR A 64 2.77 7.70 15.70
N TRP A 65 3.27 8.86 16.14
CA TRP A 65 4.62 9.02 16.63
C TRP A 65 4.68 8.88 18.16
N ASP A 66 5.88 8.71 18.67
CA ASP A 66 6.14 8.53 20.10
C ASP A 66 5.74 9.74 20.96
N ASP A 67 5.60 10.93 20.38
CA ASP A 67 5.12 12.14 21.04
C ASP A 67 3.61 12.35 20.90
N GLY A 68 2.89 11.39 20.30
CA GLY A 68 1.44 11.45 20.09
C GLY A 68 1.00 12.16 18.81
N GLN A 69 1.92 12.73 18.05
CA GLN A 69 1.57 13.33 16.75
C GLN A 69 1.20 12.25 15.74
N THR A 70 0.32 12.61 14.80
CA THR A 70 -0.11 11.70 13.73
C THR A 70 0.19 12.31 12.37
N ARG A 71 0.38 11.43 11.38
CA ARG A 71 0.56 11.82 9.97
C ARG A 71 -0.25 10.89 9.09
N ILE A 72 -1.03 11.47 8.19
CA ILE A 72 -1.93 10.71 7.32
C ILE A 72 -1.15 10.09 6.19
N TRP A 73 -1.41 8.82 5.92
CA TRP A 73 -0.93 8.10 4.74
C TRP A 73 -1.92 8.22 3.59
N GLY A 74 -3.21 8.20 3.89
CA GLY A 74 -4.25 8.31 2.89
C GLY A 74 -5.64 8.10 3.46
N THR A 75 -6.61 8.13 2.55
CA THR A 75 -8.03 7.91 2.86
C THR A 75 -8.52 6.69 2.12
N LEU A 76 -9.29 5.84 2.78
CA LEU A 76 -9.89 4.66 2.15
C LEU A 76 -11.00 5.07 1.21
N LEU A 77 -10.83 4.78 -0.07
CA LEU A 77 -11.82 5.03 -1.12
C LEU A 77 -12.80 3.87 -1.25
N ALA A 78 -12.36 2.66 -0.93
CA ALA A 78 -13.17 1.46 -0.93
C ALA A 78 -12.72 0.54 0.20
N TRP A 79 -13.68 -0.13 0.82
CA TRP A 79 -13.42 -1.07 1.91
C TRP A 79 -14.34 -2.28 1.75
N GLU A 80 -13.78 -3.38 1.25
CA GLU A 80 -14.53 -4.59 0.88
C GLU A 80 -13.84 -5.85 1.41
N PRO A 81 -13.84 -6.04 2.75
CA PRO A 81 -13.19 -7.23 3.32
C PRO A 81 -13.96 -8.51 2.97
N PRO A 82 -13.29 -9.64 2.79
CA PRO A 82 -11.84 -9.80 2.80
C PRO A 82 -11.20 -9.69 1.42
N ALA A 83 -11.89 -9.08 0.45
CA ALA A 83 -11.51 -9.12 -0.97
C ALA A 83 -10.58 -7.98 -1.38
N ARG A 84 -10.85 -6.75 -0.94
CA ARG A 84 -10.06 -5.60 -1.39
C ARG A 84 -10.27 -4.35 -0.56
N PHE A 85 -9.30 -3.45 -0.65
CA PHE A 85 -9.49 -2.06 -0.25
C PHE A 85 -8.61 -1.16 -1.12
N VAL A 86 -9.02 0.10 -1.23
CA VAL A 86 -8.33 1.12 -2.01
C VAL A 86 -8.11 2.34 -1.13
N LEU A 87 -6.91 2.90 -1.17
CA LEU A 87 -6.63 4.13 -0.44
C LEU A 87 -5.89 5.12 -1.33
N THR A 88 -6.07 6.41 -1.05
CA THR A 88 -5.20 7.43 -1.61
C THR A 88 -3.82 7.30 -0.98
N TRP A 89 -2.77 7.58 -1.73
CA TRP A 89 -1.40 7.47 -1.25
C TRP A 89 -0.81 8.87 -1.11
N ASP A 90 -0.91 9.43 0.11
CA ASP A 90 -0.52 10.80 0.40
C ASP A 90 0.89 10.90 0.99
N ILE A 91 1.57 9.77 1.18
CA ILE A 91 2.95 9.74 1.68
C ILE A 91 3.88 10.45 0.72
N VAL A 92 3.61 10.33 -0.59
CA VAL A 92 4.30 11.12 -1.60
C VAL A 92 3.59 12.46 -1.72
N GLN A 93 4.34 13.54 -1.74
CA GLN A 93 3.80 14.90 -1.91
C GLN A 93 2.90 14.99 -3.15
N PRO A 94 1.91 15.89 -3.16
CA PRO A 94 0.98 16.00 -4.29
C PRO A 94 1.68 15.99 -5.65
N PRO A 95 1.04 15.45 -6.70
CA PRO A 95 -0.33 14.95 -6.72
C PRO A 95 -0.49 13.57 -6.09
N VAL A 96 -1.68 13.30 -5.57
CA VAL A 96 -2.02 12.08 -4.85
C VAL A 96 -2.17 10.92 -5.82
N THR A 97 -1.54 9.81 -5.51
CA THR A 97 -1.73 8.54 -6.22
C THR A 97 -2.67 7.64 -5.43
N GLU A 98 -2.97 6.45 -5.97
CA GLU A 98 -3.86 5.49 -5.32
C GLU A 98 -3.19 4.12 -5.24
N VAL A 99 -3.50 3.40 -4.16
CA VAL A 99 -3.03 2.02 -3.96
C VAL A 99 -4.23 1.12 -3.72
N GLU A 100 -4.31 0.05 -4.48
CA GLU A 100 -5.34 -0.98 -4.32
C GLU A 100 -4.71 -2.28 -3.86
N LEU A 101 -5.27 -2.87 -2.80
CA LEU A 101 -4.93 -4.19 -2.29
C LEU A 101 -6.05 -5.16 -2.64
N THR A 102 -5.71 -6.26 -3.31
CA THR A 102 -6.66 -7.29 -3.68
C THR A 102 -6.23 -8.63 -3.08
N PHE A 103 -7.18 -9.33 -2.47
CA PHE A 103 -6.98 -10.62 -1.83
C PHE A 103 -7.92 -11.62 -2.50
N ARG A 104 -7.35 -12.59 -3.23
CA ARG A 104 -8.13 -13.55 -3.99
C ARG A 104 -7.86 -14.97 -3.52
N ALA A 105 -8.90 -15.64 -3.07
CA ALA A 105 -8.80 -17.05 -2.72
C ALA A 105 -8.51 -17.88 -3.96
N LEU A 106 -7.42 -18.65 -3.94
CA LEU A 106 -7.08 -19.64 -4.96
C LEU A 106 -7.48 -21.03 -4.49
N GLY A 107 -7.77 -21.19 -3.22
CA GLY A 107 -8.21 -22.39 -2.56
C GLY A 107 -8.51 -22.11 -1.10
N PRO A 108 -8.95 -23.10 -0.29
CA PRO A 108 -9.31 -22.87 1.11
C PRO A 108 -8.14 -22.36 1.98
N ALA A 109 -6.90 -22.68 1.58
CA ALA A 109 -5.70 -22.29 2.31
C ALA A 109 -4.63 -21.72 1.37
N LEU A 110 -5.09 -20.99 0.35
CA LEU A 110 -4.18 -20.39 -0.64
C LEU A 110 -4.79 -19.10 -1.15
N THR A 111 -4.05 -17.99 -1.04
CA THR A 111 -4.53 -16.66 -1.39
C THR A 111 -3.48 -15.92 -2.21
N ARG A 112 -3.92 -15.25 -3.28
CA ARG A 112 -3.10 -14.28 -4.00
C ARG A 112 -3.34 -12.90 -3.42
N VAL A 113 -2.27 -12.21 -3.08
CA VAL A 113 -2.29 -10.80 -2.64
C VAL A 113 -1.65 -9.96 -3.73
N GLN A 114 -2.37 -8.97 -4.22
CA GLN A 114 -1.87 -8.08 -5.27
C GLN A 114 -1.95 -6.63 -4.81
N ILE A 115 -0.89 -5.88 -5.10
CA ILE A 115 -0.84 -4.43 -4.94
C ILE A 115 -0.83 -3.81 -6.33
N GLU A 116 -1.69 -2.81 -6.55
CA GLU A 116 -1.65 -1.95 -7.71
C GLU A 116 -1.51 -0.51 -7.25
N HIS A 117 -0.44 0.14 -7.65
CA HIS A 117 -0.18 1.55 -7.36
C HIS A 117 -0.32 2.34 -8.66
N ARG A 118 -1.33 3.18 -8.74
CA ARG A 118 -1.75 3.85 -9.98
C ARG A 118 -1.94 5.34 -9.78
N GLY A 119 -2.17 6.05 -10.88
CA GLY A 119 -2.36 7.51 -10.88
C GLY A 119 -1.12 8.27 -11.30
N TRP A 120 -0.10 7.57 -11.78
CA TRP A 120 1.15 8.18 -12.22
C TRP A 120 0.98 9.03 -13.48
N ASP A 121 -0.02 8.73 -14.30
CA ASP A 121 -0.36 9.43 -15.53
C ASP A 121 -1.02 10.80 -15.30
N LYS A 122 -1.47 11.06 -14.09
CA LYS A 122 -2.09 12.36 -13.72
C LYS A 122 -1.06 13.43 -13.40
N LEU A 123 0.22 13.10 -13.46
CA LEU A 123 1.29 14.00 -13.08
C LEU A 123 1.63 14.97 -14.22
N SER A 124 1.79 16.25 -13.91
CA SER A 124 2.25 17.25 -14.86
C SER A 124 3.78 17.21 -15.05
N GLY A 125 4.29 17.82 -16.13
CA GLY A 125 5.66 17.65 -16.60
C GLY A 125 6.77 17.73 -15.55
N ALA A 126 6.78 18.77 -14.71
CA ALA A 126 7.81 18.91 -13.68
C ALA A 126 7.71 17.86 -12.57
N ASP A 127 6.49 17.44 -12.24
CA ASP A 127 6.25 16.40 -11.24
C ASP A 127 6.61 15.02 -11.80
N LEU A 128 6.46 14.82 -13.12
CA LEU A 128 6.79 13.56 -13.77
C LEU A 128 8.26 13.18 -13.63
N GLU A 129 9.17 14.13 -13.84
CA GLU A 129 10.61 13.87 -13.71
C GLU A 129 10.98 13.50 -12.27
N ARG A 130 10.46 14.26 -11.31
CA ARG A 130 10.72 14.04 -9.89
C ARG A 130 10.16 12.70 -9.40
N LEU A 131 9.00 12.30 -9.91
CA LEU A 131 8.28 11.11 -9.46
C LEU A 131 8.58 9.86 -10.29
N ALA A 132 9.21 10.00 -11.46
CA ALA A 132 9.63 8.86 -12.26
C ALA A 132 10.61 7.98 -11.48
N GLU A 133 11.61 8.57 -10.86
CA GLU A 133 12.56 7.84 -10.01
C GLU A 133 11.88 7.19 -8.81
N ARG A 134 10.92 7.88 -8.20
CA ARG A 134 10.14 7.33 -7.09
C ARG A 134 9.25 6.18 -7.52
N ARG A 135 8.63 6.28 -8.71
CA ARG A 135 7.81 5.19 -9.24
C ARG A 135 8.63 3.91 -9.40
N ASP A 136 9.81 4.01 -9.96
CA ASP A 136 10.70 2.86 -10.14
C ASP A 136 11.13 2.29 -8.79
N GLY A 137 11.39 3.15 -7.82
CA GLY A 137 11.65 2.75 -6.45
C GLY A 137 10.47 2.03 -5.79
N TYR A 138 9.25 2.45 -6.08
CA TYR A 138 8.05 1.79 -5.57
C TYR A 138 7.87 0.38 -6.13
N ASP A 139 8.24 0.14 -7.37
CA ASP A 139 8.15 -1.21 -7.95
C ASP A 139 8.95 -2.22 -7.11
N GLY A 140 10.21 -1.93 -6.87
CA GLY A 140 11.05 -2.75 -5.98
C GLY A 140 10.60 -2.71 -4.53
N GLY A 141 10.11 -1.56 -4.06
CA GLY A 141 9.59 -1.38 -2.71
C GLY A 141 8.38 -2.25 -2.42
N TRP A 142 7.40 -2.27 -3.32
CA TRP A 142 6.22 -3.11 -3.15
C TRP A 142 6.55 -4.60 -3.19
N ALA A 143 7.48 -5.01 -4.03
CA ALA A 143 7.96 -6.40 -4.05
C ALA A 143 8.57 -6.80 -2.69
N MET A 144 9.36 -5.93 -2.09
CA MET A 144 9.94 -6.14 -0.76
C MET A 144 8.84 -6.20 0.32
N ILE A 145 7.87 -5.29 0.28
CA ILE A 145 6.75 -5.25 1.22
C ILE A 145 5.97 -6.57 1.20
N LEU A 146 5.66 -7.08 0.00
CA LEU A 146 4.95 -8.34 -0.12
C LEU A 146 5.76 -9.53 0.40
N ARG A 147 7.09 -9.51 0.26
CA ARG A 147 7.94 -10.54 0.85
C ARG A 147 7.86 -10.53 2.38
N LEU A 148 7.90 -9.34 2.99
CA LEU A 148 7.76 -9.19 4.43
C LEU A 148 6.40 -9.66 4.91
N PHE A 149 5.35 -9.27 4.20
CA PHE A 149 3.99 -9.71 4.49
C PHE A 149 3.86 -11.24 4.40
N SER A 150 4.38 -11.82 3.33
CA SER A 150 4.34 -13.27 3.12
C SER A 150 4.96 -14.04 4.30
N LYS A 151 6.07 -13.55 4.84
CA LYS A 151 6.69 -14.13 6.04
C LYS A 151 5.81 -13.99 7.28
N ALA A 152 5.15 -12.85 7.44
CA ALA A 152 4.29 -12.60 8.59
C ALA A 152 3.08 -13.53 8.62
N VAL A 153 2.50 -13.83 7.46
CA VAL A 153 1.34 -14.73 7.34
C VAL A 153 1.71 -16.17 7.67
N THR A 154 2.92 -16.60 7.35
CA THR A 154 3.34 -18.00 7.49
C THR A 154 3.91 -18.34 8.86
N VAL A 155 4.17 -17.35 9.71
CA VAL A 155 4.78 -17.53 11.05
C VAL A 155 3.70 -17.43 12.12
N ASP A 156 2.68 -18.25 12.06
CA ASP A 156 1.70 -18.35 13.15
C ASP A 156 1.91 -19.63 13.94
#